data_8a9e6efb9aa49c9a3b7d9feadba02ba8
#
_entry.id   8a9e6efb9aa49c9a3b7d9feadba02ba8
#
_cell.length_a   1.000
_cell.length_b   1.000
_cell.length_c   1.000
_cell.angle_alpha   90.00
_cell.angle_beta   90.00
_cell.angle_gamma   90.00
#
_symmetry.space_group_name_H-M   'P 1'
#
loop_
_entity.id
_entity.type
_entity.pdbx_description
1 polymer ?
#
loop_
_entity_poly.entity_id
_entity_poly.type
_entity_poly.pdbx_seq_one_letter_code
_entity_poly.pdbx_strand_id
1 'polypeptide(L)'
;MRFKIYMILTGIIFLFTNCNDVLDRPSLTTSEDDAYWTSEDRVRLYANAFYTNFFVGYGLKYETTYAPNANYTFNDDAVRLSTQTQFGRTVPTSKGSTSLDMMWQSEFTGPTWNFAWIRKANVMLDRVSARMKDILTEEQYNHWMGIGRFFRGMEYARLVNVFGDVPYYDTEVLNTDKDALYKDRTPRNEVMDAVYDDFDFAMKNVRLDDGDAQYVNRYVVAAFVSRWALFEASWQKYYYKNDERAK
;
A
#
# COMPACT_ATOMS: atom_id res chain seq x y z
N MET A 1 -60.55 40.56 -7.53
CA MET A 1 -59.15 40.83 -7.15
C MET A 1 -58.52 39.70 -6.30
N ARG A 2 -59.22 39.14 -5.33
CA ARG A 2 -58.78 38.06 -4.43
C ARG A 2 -58.42 36.76 -5.19
N PHE A 3 -59.22 36.37 -6.18
CA PHE A 3 -59.02 35.13 -6.96
C PHE A 3 -57.69 35.12 -7.75
N LYS A 4 -57.28 36.24 -8.31
CA LYS A 4 -56.01 36.37 -9.03
C LYS A 4 -54.79 36.29 -8.13
N ILE A 5 -54.93 36.72 -6.84
CA ILE A 5 -53.85 36.64 -5.85
C ILE A 5 -53.60 35.18 -5.44
N TYR A 6 -54.65 34.39 -5.26
CA TYR A 6 -54.56 32.96 -4.91
C TYR A 6 -53.93 32.15 -6.07
N MET A 7 -54.27 32.47 -7.33
CA MET A 7 -53.69 31.80 -8.48
C MET A 7 -52.19 32.09 -8.65
N ILE A 8 -51.75 33.30 -8.32
CA ILE A 8 -50.32 33.68 -8.30
C ILE A 8 -49.58 33.01 -7.13
N LEU A 9 -50.20 32.96 -5.96
CA LEU A 9 -49.62 32.32 -4.78
C LEU A 9 -49.44 30.81 -4.98
N THR A 10 -50.40 30.13 -5.60
CA THR A 10 -50.32 28.69 -5.93
C THR A 10 -49.26 28.41 -6.99
N GLY A 11 -49.10 29.31 -7.96
CA GLY A 11 -48.04 29.18 -8.98
C GLY A 11 -46.63 29.33 -8.41
N ILE A 12 -46.44 30.18 -7.39
CA ILE A 12 -45.14 30.36 -6.74
C ILE A 12 -44.73 29.15 -5.87
N ILE A 13 -45.73 28.50 -5.23
CA ILE A 13 -45.48 27.30 -4.41
C ILE A 13 -44.98 26.11 -5.29
N PHE A 14 -45.45 25.99 -6.53
CA PHE A 14 -44.99 24.95 -7.46
C PHE A 14 -43.58 25.16 -8.01
N LEU A 15 -42.99 26.34 -7.86
CA LEU A 15 -41.63 26.62 -8.32
C LEU A 15 -40.54 26.21 -7.32
N PHE A 16 -40.90 25.85 -6.10
CA PHE A 16 -39.94 25.48 -5.06
C PHE A 16 -39.80 23.99 -4.79
N THR A 17 -40.51 23.11 -5.52
CA THR A 17 -40.57 21.67 -5.18
C THR A 17 -39.62 20.78 -6.02
N ASN A 18 -38.71 21.34 -6.85
CA ASN A 18 -38.01 20.49 -7.82
C ASN A 18 -36.50 20.71 -7.92
N CYS A 19 -35.78 21.02 -6.85
CA CYS A 19 -34.32 21.23 -7.00
C CYS A 19 -33.42 20.34 -6.16
N ASN A 20 -33.91 19.34 -5.43
CA ASN A 20 -33.01 18.52 -4.63
C ASN A 20 -32.34 17.39 -5.45
N ASP A 21 -32.99 16.91 -6.50
CA ASP A 21 -32.51 15.74 -7.27
C ASP A 21 -31.42 16.09 -8.31
N VAL A 22 -31.24 17.37 -8.62
CA VAL A 22 -30.22 17.83 -9.61
C VAL A 22 -28.86 18.09 -8.95
N LEU A 23 -28.84 18.37 -7.64
CA LEU A 23 -27.62 18.67 -6.90
C LEU A 23 -26.94 17.41 -6.33
N ASP A 24 -27.69 16.33 -6.15
CA ASP A 24 -27.22 15.05 -5.62
C ASP A 24 -26.88 14.03 -6.70
N ARG A 25 -26.51 14.47 -7.91
CA ARG A 25 -26.01 13.54 -8.92
C ARG A 25 -24.62 13.08 -8.53
N PRO A 26 -24.44 11.75 -8.31
CA PRO A 26 -23.10 11.22 -8.12
C PRO A 26 -22.24 11.58 -9.32
N SER A 27 -21.01 12.00 -9.08
CA SER A 27 -20.06 12.33 -10.12
C SER A 27 -19.88 11.14 -11.06
N LEU A 28 -20.18 11.30 -12.33
CA LEU A 28 -20.00 10.26 -13.34
C LEU A 28 -18.52 9.91 -13.57
N THR A 29 -17.61 10.73 -13.07
CA THR A 29 -16.15 10.59 -13.26
C THR A 29 -15.41 10.14 -12.01
N THR A 30 -15.99 10.29 -10.82
CA THR A 30 -15.45 9.81 -9.56
C THR A 30 -16.39 8.77 -8.97
N SER A 31 -15.93 7.54 -8.90
CA SER A 31 -16.65 6.52 -8.14
C SER A 31 -16.63 6.92 -6.67
N GLU A 32 -17.78 7.21 -6.08
CA GLU A 32 -17.87 7.43 -4.64
C GLU A 32 -17.38 6.17 -3.93
N ASP A 33 -16.65 6.33 -2.84
CA ASP A 33 -16.08 5.22 -2.08
C ASP A 33 -17.16 4.18 -1.72
N ASP A 34 -18.39 4.64 -1.41
CA ASP A 34 -19.51 3.76 -1.06
C ASP A 34 -20.04 2.93 -2.24
N ALA A 35 -19.97 3.45 -3.45
CA ALA A 35 -20.44 2.78 -4.66
C ALA A 35 -19.37 1.90 -5.32
N TYR A 36 -18.12 2.01 -4.90
CA TYR A 36 -17.01 1.29 -5.52
C TYR A 36 -16.95 -0.18 -5.10
N TRP A 37 -17.08 -0.45 -3.80
CA TRP A 37 -16.85 -1.78 -3.21
C TRP A 37 -18.10 -2.67 -3.31
N THR A 38 -18.34 -3.27 -4.47
CA THR A 38 -19.57 -4.02 -4.77
C THR A 38 -19.34 -5.43 -5.32
N SER A 39 -18.13 -5.77 -5.72
CA SER A 39 -17.80 -7.09 -6.27
C SER A 39 -16.33 -7.43 -6.09
N GLU A 40 -15.99 -8.71 -6.22
CA GLU A 40 -14.59 -9.17 -6.21
C GLU A 40 -13.74 -8.49 -7.28
N ASP A 41 -14.29 -8.27 -8.48
CA ASP A 41 -13.58 -7.60 -9.57
C ASP A 41 -13.18 -6.16 -9.22
N ARG A 42 -14.00 -5.47 -8.43
CA ARG A 42 -13.67 -4.12 -7.95
C ARG A 42 -12.52 -4.15 -6.94
N VAL A 43 -12.51 -5.14 -6.05
CA VAL A 43 -11.38 -5.35 -5.12
C VAL A 43 -10.11 -5.64 -5.91
N ARG A 44 -10.16 -6.53 -6.89
CA ARG A 44 -9.06 -6.85 -7.81
C ARG A 44 -8.54 -5.61 -8.55
N LEU A 45 -9.44 -4.81 -9.09
CA LEU A 45 -9.08 -3.58 -9.81
C LEU A 45 -8.33 -2.59 -8.89
N TYR A 46 -8.76 -2.47 -7.64
CA TYR A 46 -8.06 -1.66 -6.66
C TYR A 46 -6.66 -2.21 -6.35
N ALA A 47 -6.56 -3.53 -6.11
CA ALA A 47 -5.32 -4.21 -5.80
C ALA A 47 -4.30 -4.17 -6.96
N ASN A 48 -4.76 -4.16 -8.22
CA ASN A 48 -3.88 -4.09 -9.38
C ASN A 48 -2.98 -2.84 -9.40
N ALA A 49 -3.38 -1.77 -8.71
CA ALA A 49 -2.53 -0.59 -8.60
C ALA A 49 -1.22 -0.85 -7.82
N PHE A 50 -1.15 -1.87 -6.96
CA PHE A 50 0.08 -2.23 -6.25
C PHE A 50 1.14 -2.78 -7.21
N TYR A 51 0.74 -3.48 -8.26
CA TYR A 51 1.65 -4.14 -9.20
C TYR A 51 2.59 -3.14 -9.86
N THR A 52 2.11 -1.95 -10.23
CA THR A 52 2.92 -0.92 -10.87
C THR A 52 4.04 -0.37 -9.98
N ASN A 53 3.87 -0.46 -8.66
CA ASN A 53 4.88 0.00 -7.70
C ASN A 53 5.84 -1.11 -7.28
N PHE A 54 5.35 -2.36 -7.19
CA PHE A 54 6.13 -3.45 -6.59
C PHE A 54 6.79 -4.37 -7.62
N PHE A 55 6.26 -4.46 -8.84
CA PHE A 55 6.74 -5.42 -9.83
C PHE A 55 7.20 -4.77 -11.13
N VAL A 56 8.31 -5.27 -11.65
CA VAL A 56 8.86 -4.86 -12.95
C VAL A 56 7.92 -5.27 -14.08
N GLY A 57 7.71 -4.39 -15.03
CA GLY A 57 6.90 -4.67 -16.23
C GLY A 57 5.44 -4.25 -16.13
N TYR A 58 4.94 -3.92 -14.94
CA TYR A 58 3.59 -3.38 -14.76
C TYR A 58 3.50 -1.86 -14.90
N GLY A 59 4.65 -1.17 -14.92
CA GLY A 59 4.76 0.27 -15.16
C GLY A 59 5.50 0.55 -16.47
N LEU A 60 5.46 1.83 -16.91
CA LEU A 60 6.14 2.30 -18.12
C LEU A 60 7.68 2.29 -18.00
N LYS A 61 8.22 2.02 -16.81
CA LYS A 61 9.66 1.99 -16.52
C LYS A 61 10.02 0.70 -15.83
N TYR A 62 11.16 0.14 -16.22
CA TYR A 62 11.78 -1.00 -15.53
C TYR A 62 12.40 -0.62 -14.17
N GLU A 63 12.16 0.59 -13.70
CA GLU A 63 12.70 1.18 -12.48
C GLU A 63 11.72 1.08 -11.31
N THR A 64 11.11 -0.08 -11.12
CA THR A 64 10.36 -0.32 -9.88
C THR A 64 11.32 -0.67 -8.75
N THR A 65 10.89 -0.51 -7.52
CA THR A 65 11.68 -0.83 -6.31
C THR A 65 12.23 -2.25 -6.29
N TYR A 66 11.58 -3.16 -7.00
CA TYR A 66 11.99 -4.56 -7.14
C TYR A 66 12.57 -4.87 -8.52
N ALA A 67 12.97 -3.84 -9.29
CA ALA A 67 13.63 -4.04 -10.57
C ALA A 67 14.89 -4.89 -10.39
N PRO A 68 15.08 -5.93 -11.19
CA PRO A 68 16.24 -6.82 -11.06
C PRO A 68 17.59 -6.10 -11.11
N ASN A 69 17.64 -4.97 -11.82
CA ASN A 69 18.87 -4.21 -12.04
C ASN A 69 19.07 -3.03 -11.07
N ALA A 70 18.14 -2.75 -10.17
CA ALA A 70 18.19 -1.54 -9.36
C ALA A 70 19.26 -1.60 -8.25
N ASN A 71 19.55 -2.78 -7.71
CA ASN A 71 20.35 -2.94 -6.50
C ASN A 71 21.54 -3.90 -6.64
N TYR A 72 21.77 -4.48 -7.82
CA TYR A 72 22.85 -5.47 -8.02
C TYR A 72 24.25 -4.87 -8.19
N THR A 73 24.37 -3.55 -8.17
CA THR A 73 25.66 -2.87 -8.33
C THR A 73 26.53 -2.88 -7.08
N PHE A 74 25.99 -3.35 -5.95
CA PHE A 74 26.71 -3.43 -4.67
C PHE A 74 27.05 -4.86 -4.24
N ASN A 75 26.84 -5.83 -5.11
CA ASN A 75 27.18 -7.22 -4.88
C ASN A 75 27.90 -7.80 -6.12
N ASP A 76 28.26 -9.07 -6.03
CA ASP A 76 28.99 -9.78 -7.08
C ASP A 76 28.11 -10.23 -8.25
N ASP A 77 26.78 -10.03 -8.19
CA ASP A 77 25.86 -10.51 -9.21
C ASP A 77 25.88 -9.68 -10.48
N ALA A 78 26.24 -8.38 -10.38
CA ALA A 78 26.36 -7.52 -11.55
C ALA A 78 27.54 -6.55 -11.42
N VAL A 79 28.47 -6.61 -12.38
CA VAL A 79 29.61 -5.70 -12.47
C VAL A 79 29.34 -4.67 -13.56
N ARG A 80 29.41 -3.39 -13.20
CA ARG A 80 29.37 -2.30 -14.17
C ARG A 80 30.76 -2.09 -14.79
N LEU A 81 30.78 -1.60 -16.02
CA LEU A 81 32.03 -1.22 -16.70
C LEU A 81 32.70 0.02 -16.06
N SER A 82 31.96 0.78 -15.26
CA SER A 82 32.47 1.94 -14.53
C SER A 82 32.75 1.60 -13.07
N THR A 83 33.78 2.24 -12.50
CA THR A 83 34.15 2.06 -11.09
C THR A 83 33.00 2.42 -10.16
N GLN A 84 32.66 1.53 -9.23
CA GLN A 84 31.65 1.77 -8.22
C GLN A 84 32.15 2.71 -7.12
N THR A 85 32.32 3.97 -7.44
CA THR A 85 32.79 4.98 -6.49
C THR A 85 31.69 5.63 -5.67
N GLN A 86 30.45 5.22 -5.89
CA GLN A 86 29.27 5.92 -5.38
C GLN A 86 28.62 5.24 -4.17
N PHE A 87 29.19 4.16 -3.64
CA PHE A 87 28.58 3.42 -2.51
C PHE A 87 28.26 4.33 -1.33
N GLY A 88 29.20 5.15 -0.89
CA GLY A 88 28.99 6.06 0.24
C GLY A 88 27.99 7.20 -0.05
N ARG A 89 27.68 7.45 -1.32
CA ARG A 89 26.71 8.48 -1.74
C ARG A 89 25.30 7.94 -1.91
N THR A 90 25.18 6.64 -2.11
CA THR A 90 23.89 5.97 -2.32
C THR A 90 23.33 5.37 -1.03
N VAL A 91 24.12 5.33 0.05
CA VAL A 91 23.66 4.93 1.39
C VAL A 91 23.17 6.17 2.13
N PRO A 92 21.92 6.17 2.68
CA PRO A 92 21.40 7.30 3.44
C PRO A 92 22.31 7.62 4.63
N THR A 93 22.73 8.87 4.75
CA THR A 93 23.58 9.33 5.86
C THR A 93 22.78 9.73 7.09
N SER A 94 21.46 9.91 6.95
CA SER A 94 20.57 10.25 8.06
C SER A 94 19.21 9.57 7.92
N LYS A 95 18.70 9.07 9.04
CA LYS A 95 17.30 8.61 9.13
C LYS A 95 16.35 9.79 9.11
N GLY A 96 15.23 9.65 8.42
CA GLY A 96 14.14 10.61 8.49
C GLY A 96 14.28 11.86 7.62
N SER A 97 15.22 11.88 6.71
CA SER A 97 15.22 12.90 5.65
C SER A 97 14.03 12.67 4.73
N THR A 98 13.15 13.66 4.61
CA THR A 98 12.05 13.66 3.63
C THR A 98 12.54 14.11 2.26
N SER A 99 13.59 14.90 2.22
CA SER A 99 14.36 15.21 1.02
C SER A 99 15.48 14.20 0.95
N LEU A 100 15.20 13.03 0.41
CA LEU A 100 16.27 12.20 -0.06
C LEU A 100 17.09 13.05 -1.02
N ASP A 101 18.40 13.01 -0.84
CA ASP A 101 19.29 13.52 -1.83
C ASP A 101 18.81 13.02 -3.20
N MET A 102 18.61 13.94 -4.14
CA MET A 102 18.09 13.62 -5.48
C MET A 102 18.88 12.48 -6.14
N MET A 103 20.14 12.36 -5.78
CA MET A 103 21.03 11.32 -6.26
C MET A 103 20.69 9.94 -5.68
N TRP A 104 20.27 9.87 -4.43
CA TRP A 104 19.76 8.68 -3.81
C TRP A 104 18.48 8.20 -4.49
N GLN A 105 17.57 9.08 -4.82
CA GLN A 105 16.33 8.75 -5.52
C GLN A 105 16.57 8.31 -6.97
N SER A 106 17.58 8.84 -7.66
CA SER A 106 17.84 8.50 -9.05
C SER A 106 18.62 7.21 -9.24
N GLU A 107 19.50 6.86 -8.30
CA GLU A 107 20.37 5.69 -8.39
C GLU A 107 19.86 4.50 -7.56
N PHE A 108 19.05 4.75 -6.56
CA PHE A 108 18.53 3.74 -5.66
C PHE A 108 17.00 3.87 -5.60
N THR A 109 16.30 3.00 -6.26
CA THR A 109 14.83 2.95 -6.21
C THR A 109 14.33 2.39 -4.88
N GLY A 110 14.83 2.94 -3.78
CA GLY A 110 14.39 2.63 -2.43
C GLY A 110 13.10 3.37 -2.07
N PRO A 111 12.43 3.00 -0.98
CA PRO A 111 11.29 3.76 -0.48
C PRO A 111 11.74 5.16 -0.06
N THR A 112 10.99 6.17 -0.45
CA THR A 112 11.07 7.50 0.15
C THR A 112 10.37 7.47 1.51
N TRP A 113 10.59 8.49 2.36
CA TRP A 113 9.79 8.68 3.57
C TRP A 113 8.36 9.07 3.19
N ASN A 114 7.61 8.08 2.74
CA ASN A 114 6.27 8.23 2.19
C ASN A 114 5.42 7.01 2.55
N PHE A 115 4.23 7.25 3.07
CA PHE A 115 3.30 6.24 3.56
C PHE A 115 2.09 6.05 2.64
N ALA A 116 2.14 6.57 1.41
CA ALA A 116 1.00 6.50 0.49
C ALA A 116 0.60 5.05 0.17
N TRP A 117 1.57 4.15 0.02
CA TRP A 117 1.29 2.74 -0.25
C TRP A 117 0.79 1.99 0.97
N ILE A 118 1.27 2.35 2.17
CA ILE A 118 0.70 1.87 3.44
C ILE A 118 -0.76 2.30 3.55
N ARG A 119 -1.03 3.60 3.34
CA ARG A 119 -2.39 4.13 3.36
C ARG A 119 -3.26 3.43 2.33
N LYS A 120 -2.76 3.20 1.11
CA LYS A 120 -3.51 2.48 0.06
C LYS A 120 -3.85 1.05 0.49
N ALA A 121 -2.92 0.34 1.11
CA ALA A 121 -3.17 -1.00 1.64
C ALA A 121 -4.19 -0.97 2.79
N ASN A 122 -4.07 -0.04 3.73
CA ASN A 122 -5.00 0.10 4.84
C ASN A 122 -6.41 0.46 4.36
N VAL A 123 -6.55 1.38 3.38
CA VAL A 123 -7.86 1.66 2.75
C VAL A 123 -8.49 0.38 2.19
N MET A 124 -7.71 -0.43 1.46
CA MET A 124 -8.21 -1.70 0.93
C MET A 124 -8.67 -2.64 2.05
N LEU A 125 -7.84 -2.84 3.08
CA LEU A 125 -8.12 -3.72 4.20
C LEU A 125 -9.38 -3.28 4.97
N ASP A 126 -9.48 -1.99 5.27
CA ASP A 126 -10.62 -1.42 5.99
C ASP A 126 -11.92 -1.54 5.17
N ARG A 127 -11.87 -1.26 3.86
CA ARG A 127 -13.06 -1.36 3.00
C ARG A 127 -13.47 -2.81 2.76
N VAL A 128 -12.52 -3.72 2.53
CA VAL A 128 -12.83 -5.16 2.39
C VAL A 128 -13.43 -5.69 3.68
N SER A 129 -12.86 -5.34 4.83
CA SER A 129 -13.38 -5.75 6.14
C SER A 129 -14.78 -5.20 6.44
N ALA A 130 -15.01 -3.91 6.16
CA ALA A 130 -16.25 -3.24 6.53
C ALA A 130 -17.41 -3.47 5.53
N ARG A 131 -17.11 -3.67 4.24
CA ARG A 131 -18.13 -3.63 3.18
C ARG A 131 -18.25 -4.90 2.37
N MET A 132 -17.15 -5.67 2.25
CA MET A 132 -17.12 -6.83 1.37
C MET A 132 -17.35 -8.16 2.09
N LYS A 133 -17.39 -8.17 3.42
CA LYS A 133 -17.51 -9.39 4.22
C LYS A 133 -18.79 -10.18 3.93
N ASP A 134 -19.89 -9.48 3.68
CA ASP A 134 -21.20 -10.10 3.39
C ASP A 134 -21.42 -10.33 1.88
N ILE A 135 -20.51 -9.80 1.03
CA ILE A 135 -20.60 -9.90 -0.45
C ILE A 135 -19.71 -11.02 -0.96
N LEU A 136 -18.52 -11.15 -0.39
CA LEU A 136 -17.52 -12.14 -0.78
C LEU A 136 -17.76 -13.46 -0.04
N THR A 137 -17.40 -14.56 -0.67
CA THR A 137 -17.24 -15.83 0.05
C THR A 137 -16.11 -15.71 1.06
N GLU A 138 -16.06 -16.58 2.05
CA GLU A 138 -14.99 -16.61 3.05
C GLU A 138 -13.61 -16.76 2.40
N GLU A 139 -13.51 -17.61 1.37
CA GLU A 139 -12.28 -17.80 0.60
C GLU A 139 -11.84 -16.54 -0.12
N GLN A 140 -12.74 -15.87 -0.84
CA GLN A 140 -12.48 -14.60 -1.52
C GLN A 140 -12.08 -13.51 -0.53
N TYR A 141 -12.82 -13.38 0.58
CA TYR A 141 -12.52 -12.43 1.63
C TYR A 141 -11.11 -12.63 2.19
N ASN A 142 -10.76 -13.86 2.56
CA ASN A 142 -9.46 -14.19 3.11
C ASN A 142 -8.34 -13.98 2.09
N HIS A 143 -8.58 -14.30 0.82
CA HIS A 143 -7.62 -14.02 -0.25
C HIS A 143 -7.32 -12.53 -0.37
N TRP A 144 -8.34 -11.68 -0.47
CA TRP A 144 -8.14 -10.25 -0.66
C TRP A 144 -7.59 -9.54 0.58
N MET A 145 -7.96 -10.00 1.78
CA MET A 145 -7.30 -9.59 3.01
C MET A 145 -5.81 -9.99 3.01
N GLY A 146 -5.50 -11.17 2.51
CA GLY A 146 -4.13 -11.65 2.34
C GLY A 146 -3.32 -10.81 1.34
N ILE A 147 -3.90 -10.43 0.21
CA ILE A 147 -3.26 -9.55 -0.79
C ILE A 147 -2.98 -8.16 -0.19
N GLY A 148 -3.95 -7.55 0.48
CA GLY A 148 -3.76 -6.25 1.13
C GLY A 148 -2.66 -6.28 2.20
N ARG A 149 -2.65 -7.30 3.05
CA ARG A 149 -1.63 -7.51 4.08
C ARG A 149 -0.26 -7.78 3.46
N PHE A 150 -0.17 -8.59 2.41
CA PHE A 150 1.08 -8.83 1.70
C PHE A 150 1.72 -7.53 1.23
N PHE A 151 0.99 -6.66 0.53
CA PHE A 151 1.53 -5.39 0.04
C PHE A 151 1.85 -4.41 1.16
N ARG A 152 1.08 -4.40 2.26
CA ARG A 152 1.39 -3.62 3.44
C ARG A 152 2.70 -4.07 4.10
N GLY A 153 2.84 -5.37 4.31
CA GLY A 153 4.07 -5.97 4.84
C GLY A 153 5.29 -5.69 3.97
N MET A 154 5.14 -5.80 2.65
CA MET A 154 6.19 -5.47 1.68
C MET A 154 6.66 -4.02 1.80
N GLU A 155 5.74 -3.07 1.93
CA GLU A 155 6.09 -1.65 2.04
C GLU A 155 6.74 -1.33 3.38
N TYR A 156 6.22 -1.89 4.49
CA TYR A 156 6.87 -1.73 5.79
C TYR A 156 8.26 -2.35 5.85
N ALA A 157 8.44 -3.54 5.30
CA ALA A 157 9.76 -4.17 5.24
C ALA A 157 10.77 -3.28 4.49
N ARG A 158 10.34 -2.63 3.39
CA ARG A 158 11.15 -1.65 2.64
C ARG A 158 11.48 -0.41 3.46
N LEU A 159 10.48 0.18 4.12
CA LEU A 159 10.66 1.37 4.95
C LEU A 159 11.60 1.08 6.12
N VAL A 160 11.39 -0.03 6.81
CA VAL A 160 12.25 -0.46 7.92
C VAL A 160 13.68 -0.74 7.47
N ASN A 161 13.87 -1.33 6.30
CA ASN A 161 15.21 -1.58 5.73
C ASN A 161 16.00 -0.29 5.51
N VAL A 162 15.32 0.79 5.11
CA VAL A 162 15.98 2.08 4.81
C VAL A 162 16.07 2.97 6.04
N PHE A 163 14.99 3.08 6.82
CA PHE A 163 14.85 4.09 7.86
C PHE A 163 14.95 3.55 9.29
N GLY A 164 14.91 2.24 9.48
CA GLY A 164 14.85 1.61 10.80
C GLY A 164 13.49 1.80 11.45
N ASP A 165 13.43 2.57 12.54
CA ASP A 165 12.18 2.88 13.23
C ASP A 165 11.29 3.76 12.36
N VAL A 166 10.02 3.39 12.21
CA VAL A 166 9.03 4.11 11.40
C VAL A 166 7.68 4.13 12.11
N PRO A 167 6.83 5.15 11.90
CA PRO A 167 5.46 5.10 12.39
C PRO A 167 4.71 3.91 11.81
N TYR A 168 4.05 3.13 12.65
CA TYR A 168 3.27 1.98 12.23
C TYR A 168 1.77 2.30 12.23
N TYR A 169 1.12 2.09 11.09
CA TYR A 169 -0.31 2.30 10.87
C TYR A 169 -0.93 1.00 10.35
N ASP A 170 -1.88 0.47 11.07
CA ASP A 170 -2.63 -0.75 10.72
C ASP A 170 -4.01 -0.48 10.13
N THR A 171 -4.46 0.77 10.18
CA THR A 171 -5.73 1.26 9.65
C THR A 171 -5.55 2.51 8.78
N GLU A 172 -6.59 2.92 8.06
CA GLU A 172 -6.58 4.19 7.34
C GLU A 172 -6.50 5.38 8.30
N VAL A 173 -5.49 6.24 8.11
CA VAL A 173 -5.39 7.50 8.84
C VAL A 173 -6.09 8.61 8.06
N LEU A 174 -7.05 9.27 8.69
CA LEU A 174 -7.76 10.40 8.13
C LEU A 174 -6.97 11.71 8.32
N ASN A 175 -7.14 12.64 7.39
CA ASN A 175 -6.48 13.96 7.46
C ASN A 175 -6.90 14.79 8.69
N THR A 176 -7.99 14.42 9.33
CA THR A 176 -8.51 15.06 10.56
C THR A 176 -7.90 14.50 11.83
N ASP A 177 -7.30 13.30 11.77
CA ASP A 177 -6.68 12.63 12.92
C ASP A 177 -5.23 13.09 13.09
N LYS A 178 -5.07 14.22 13.78
CA LYS A 178 -3.75 14.82 13.99
C LYS A 178 -2.83 13.94 14.84
N ASP A 179 -3.37 13.24 15.82
CA ASP A 179 -2.58 12.40 16.73
C ASP A 179 -1.98 11.22 15.96
N ALA A 180 -2.76 10.59 15.09
CA ALA A 180 -2.25 9.55 14.21
C ALA A 180 -1.26 10.09 13.17
N LEU A 181 -1.52 11.28 12.56
CA LEU A 181 -0.64 11.88 11.57
C LEU A 181 0.75 12.26 12.13
N TYR A 182 0.83 12.62 13.39
CA TYR A 182 2.07 13.00 14.07
C TYR A 182 2.57 11.94 15.05
N LYS A 183 2.15 10.70 14.86
CA LYS A 183 2.57 9.55 15.68
C LYS A 183 4.09 9.39 15.66
N ASP A 184 4.65 9.09 16.83
CA ASP A 184 6.06 8.76 16.97
C ASP A 184 6.44 7.51 16.18
N ARG A 185 7.73 7.33 15.97
CA ARG A 185 8.26 6.13 15.33
C ARG A 185 8.10 4.93 16.24
N THR A 186 7.59 3.86 15.68
CA THR A 186 7.53 2.54 16.32
C THR A 186 8.90 1.87 16.15
N PRO A 187 9.43 1.23 17.21
CA PRO A 187 10.68 0.50 17.12
C PRO A 187 10.71 -0.50 15.99
N ARG A 188 11.83 -0.58 15.28
CA ARG A 188 12.03 -1.43 14.11
C ARG A 188 11.55 -2.86 14.32
N ASN A 189 11.90 -3.46 15.45
CA ASN A 189 11.54 -4.84 15.74
C ASN A 189 10.03 -5.05 15.88
N GLU A 190 9.33 -4.10 16.48
CA GLU A 190 7.86 -4.16 16.62
C GLU A 190 7.17 -4.03 15.26
N VAL A 191 7.68 -3.15 14.38
CA VAL A 191 7.18 -3.05 13.01
C VAL A 191 7.40 -4.35 12.26
N MET A 192 8.58 -4.98 12.40
CA MET A 192 8.86 -6.26 11.73
C MET A 192 8.01 -7.41 12.28
N ASP A 193 7.64 -7.40 13.55
CA ASP A 193 6.70 -8.40 14.10
C ASP A 193 5.33 -8.26 13.42
N ALA A 194 4.83 -7.04 13.27
CA ALA A 194 3.59 -6.80 12.52
C ALA A 194 3.70 -7.15 11.02
N VAL A 195 4.86 -6.95 10.41
CA VAL A 195 5.13 -7.40 9.03
C VAL A 195 5.04 -8.93 8.93
N TYR A 196 5.59 -9.66 9.89
CA TYR A 196 5.50 -11.12 9.89
C TYR A 196 4.09 -11.63 10.12
N ASP A 197 3.29 -10.97 10.96
CA ASP A 197 1.86 -11.27 11.11
C ASP A 197 1.09 -11.08 9.79
N ASP A 198 1.41 -10.04 9.05
CA ASP A 198 0.84 -9.79 7.73
C ASP A 198 1.27 -10.86 6.71
N PHE A 199 2.53 -11.23 6.70
CA PHE A 199 3.07 -12.26 5.80
C PHE A 199 2.53 -13.66 6.13
N ASP A 200 2.44 -14.01 7.40
CA ASP A 200 1.89 -15.30 7.84
C ASP A 200 0.41 -15.44 7.43
N PHE A 201 -0.36 -14.39 7.63
CA PHE A 201 -1.74 -14.36 7.16
C PHE A 201 -1.83 -14.52 5.63
N ALA A 202 -0.99 -13.80 4.88
CA ALA A 202 -0.96 -13.87 3.42
C ALA A 202 -0.57 -15.27 2.93
N MET A 203 0.45 -15.89 3.51
CA MET A 203 0.88 -17.26 3.16
C MET A 203 -0.21 -18.31 3.42
N LYS A 204 -1.06 -18.11 4.41
CA LYS A 204 -2.17 -19.02 4.73
C LYS A 204 -3.37 -18.84 3.81
N ASN A 205 -3.64 -17.61 3.37
CA ASN A 205 -4.94 -17.24 2.82
C ASN A 205 -4.91 -16.82 1.35
N VAL A 206 -3.78 -16.38 0.79
CA VAL A 206 -3.70 -16.06 -0.63
C VAL A 206 -3.86 -17.34 -1.46
N ARG A 207 -4.59 -17.27 -2.55
CA ARG A 207 -4.83 -18.40 -3.47
C ARG A 207 -3.54 -19.00 -3.99
N LEU A 208 -3.53 -20.30 -4.21
CA LEU A 208 -2.42 -20.97 -4.92
C LEU A 208 -2.43 -20.65 -6.41
N ASP A 209 -3.63 -20.52 -6.97
CA ASP A 209 -3.86 -20.11 -8.35
C ASP A 209 -5.02 -19.11 -8.36
N ASP A 210 -4.78 -17.93 -8.92
CA ASP A 210 -5.78 -16.88 -9.06
C ASP A 210 -6.20 -16.65 -10.53
N GLY A 211 -6.07 -17.71 -11.35
CA GLY A 211 -6.55 -17.77 -12.73
C GLY A 211 -5.61 -17.15 -13.77
N ASP A 212 -4.56 -16.42 -13.37
CA ASP A 212 -3.54 -15.89 -14.26
C ASP A 212 -2.17 -15.92 -13.58
N ALA A 213 -1.14 -16.37 -14.29
CA ALA A 213 0.24 -16.42 -13.81
C ALA A 213 0.83 -15.02 -13.49
N GLN A 214 0.19 -13.95 -13.94
CA GLN A 214 0.62 -12.57 -13.66
C GLN A 214 0.09 -12.03 -12.33
N TYR A 215 -0.85 -12.72 -11.69
CA TYR A 215 -1.36 -12.32 -10.39
C TYR A 215 -0.51 -12.86 -9.24
N VAL A 216 -0.48 -12.10 -8.14
CA VAL A 216 0.15 -12.56 -6.90
C VAL A 216 -0.62 -13.76 -6.39
N ASN A 217 0.07 -14.88 -6.30
CA ASN A 217 -0.40 -16.12 -5.72
C ASN A 217 0.45 -16.48 -4.50
N ARG A 218 0.10 -17.56 -3.82
CA ARG A 218 0.80 -17.98 -2.59
C ARG A 218 2.29 -18.27 -2.81
N TYR A 219 2.68 -18.74 -3.99
CA TYR A 219 4.10 -18.99 -4.29
C TYR A 219 4.89 -17.69 -4.41
N VAL A 220 4.29 -16.65 -5.01
CA VAL A 220 4.89 -15.31 -5.07
C VAL A 220 5.02 -14.75 -3.65
N VAL A 221 3.98 -14.85 -2.82
CA VAL A 221 4.04 -14.45 -1.41
C VAL A 221 5.19 -15.16 -0.70
N ALA A 222 5.27 -16.50 -0.80
CA ALA A 222 6.30 -17.29 -0.14
C ALA A 222 7.72 -16.89 -0.58
N ALA A 223 7.92 -16.61 -1.87
CA ALA A 223 9.22 -16.18 -2.40
C ALA A 223 9.67 -14.85 -1.78
N PHE A 224 8.78 -13.87 -1.70
CA PHE A 224 9.12 -12.58 -1.07
C PHE A 224 9.29 -12.68 0.44
N VAL A 225 8.43 -13.46 1.11
CA VAL A 225 8.54 -13.69 2.56
C VAL A 225 9.88 -14.35 2.90
N SER A 226 10.29 -15.38 2.14
CA SER A 226 11.57 -16.04 2.37
C SER A 226 12.76 -15.08 2.21
N ARG A 227 12.71 -14.18 1.22
CA ARG A 227 13.73 -13.14 1.04
C ARG A 227 13.80 -12.18 2.21
N TRP A 228 12.65 -11.69 2.67
CA TRP A 228 12.60 -10.76 3.81
C TRP A 228 12.98 -11.44 5.11
N ALA A 229 12.58 -12.70 5.32
CA ALA A 229 12.97 -13.48 6.49
C ALA A 229 14.49 -13.67 6.55
N LEU A 230 15.12 -14.02 5.42
CA LEU A 230 16.58 -14.15 5.35
C LEU A 230 17.31 -12.83 5.64
N PHE A 231 16.79 -11.73 5.08
CA PHE A 231 17.34 -10.39 5.34
C PHE A 231 17.25 -10.05 6.83
N GLU A 232 16.07 -10.21 7.42
CA GLU A 232 15.83 -9.90 8.83
C GLU A 232 16.64 -10.79 9.77
N ALA A 233 16.71 -12.09 9.52
CA ALA A 233 17.54 -13.02 10.29
C ALA A 233 19.00 -12.58 10.27
N SER A 234 19.52 -12.20 9.10
CA SER A 234 20.87 -11.69 8.96
C SER A 234 21.08 -10.38 9.72
N TRP A 235 20.09 -9.47 9.64
CA TRP A 235 20.13 -8.22 10.38
C TRP A 235 20.17 -8.45 11.89
N GLN A 236 19.30 -9.28 12.42
CA GLN A 236 19.25 -9.62 13.85
C GLN A 236 20.56 -10.27 14.33
N LYS A 237 21.08 -11.19 13.55
CA LYS A 237 22.32 -11.89 13.87
C LYS A 237 23.54 -10.96 13.92
N TYR A 238 23.72 -10.15 12.90
CA TYR A 238 24.98 -9.41 12.73
C TYR A 238 24.97 -8.03 13.35
N TYR A 239 23.83 -7.34 13.36
CA TYR A 239 23.74 -5.98 13.90
C TYR A 239 23.23 -5.94 15.33
N TYR A 240 22.20 -6.73 15.67
CA TYR A 240 21.67 -6.78 17.03
C TYR A 240 22.29 -7.87 17.87
N LYS A 241 23.03 -8.81 17.28
CA LYS A 241 23.60 -10.00 17.95
C LYS A 241 22.53 -10.78 18.71
N ASN A 242 21.35 -10.87 18.15
CA ASN A 242 20.20 -11.55 18.74
C ASN A 242 19.95 -12.86 17.99
N ASP A 243 20.67 -13.92 18.42
CA ASP A 243 20.57 -15.24 17.79
C ASP A 243 19.18 -15.88 17.95
N GLU A 244 18.47 -15.57 19.05
CA GLU A 244 17.12 -16.09 19.28
C GLU A 244 16.12 -15.55 18.25
N ARG A 245 16.20 -14.26 17.96
CA ARG A 245 15.32 -13.62 16.97
C ARG A 245 15.75 -13.92 15.52
N ALA A 246 16.99 -14.33 15.32
CA ALA A 246 17.54 -14.66 14.00
C ALA A 246 17.16 -16.07 13.51
N LYS A 247 16.63 -16.92 14.39
CA LYS A 247 16.12 -18.27 14.07
C LYS A 247 14.73 -18.23 13.49
#